data_6478ad18c855bd2be542e0fb64d1734c
#
_entry.id   6478ad18c855bd2be542e0fb64d1734c
#
_cell.length_a   1.000
_cell.length_b   1.000
_cell.length_c   1.000
_cell.angle_alpha   90.00
_cell.angle_beta   90.00
_cell.angle_gamma   90.00
#
_symmetry.space_group_name_H-M   'P 1'
#
loop_
_entity.id
_entity.type
_entity.pdbx_description
1 polymer ?
#
loop_
_entity_poly.entity_id
_entity_poly.type
_entity_poly.pdbx_seq_one_letter_code
_entity_poly.pdbx_strand_id
1 'polypeptide(L)'
;MTEHTSTATRRPTSDSRLRTYGAACAASGVLGVIAGLVTLLYAPAVPSNQWSYPFSTATQWVVSLGLVITHALTAVGFLGVLRARPYGEHRAAAAMLRIAVAGFALLSIAELLSGAIGARDVDSVPATWVGTVFGVASLMTALGGLVAGAVIVRTHRWTGTGAWMVLASGAVMLVLVTPANVSGNLVFRTVALILWSLTFVPLGRTLTRSTVG
;
A
#
# COMPACT_ATOMS: atom_id res chain seq x y z
N MET A 1 18.78 11.23 -52.69
CA MET A 1 19.42 11.22 -51.36
C MET A 1 18.31 11.47 -50.35
N THR A 2 17.74 10.41 -49.79
CA THR A 2 16.66 10.50 -48.80
C THR A 2 17.28 10.28 -47.43
N GLU A 3 17.38 11.37 -46.63
CA GLU A 3 17.79 11.31 -45.23
C GLU A 3 16.73 10.56 -44.40
N HIS A 4 17.05 9.37 -44.00
CA HIS A 4 16.28 8.64 -42.95
C HIS A 4 16.58 9.27 -41.59
N THR A 5 15.74 10.21 -41.16
CA THR A 5 15.74 10.69 -39.78
C THR A 5 15.28 9.57 -38.87
N SER A 6 16.23 8.80 -38.32
CA SER A 6 15.98 7.80 -37.27
C SER A 6 15.54 8.52 -36.01
N THR A 7 14.23 8.52 -35.75
CA THR A 7 13.66 8.92 -34.45
C THR A 7 14.07 7.87 -33.40
N ALA A 8 15.24 8.06 -32.82
CA ALA A 8 15.69 7.29 -31.69
C ALA A 8 14.71 7.50 -30.52
N THR A 9 13.85 6.53 -30.28
CA THR A 9 12.99 6.45 -29.09
C THR A 9 13.89 6.49 -27.84
N ARG A 10 14.00 7.66 -27.23
CA ARG A 10 14.78 7.88 -26.00
C ARG A 10 14.22 6.98 -24.91
N ARG A 11 14.92 5.89 -24.58
CA ARG A 11 14.57 5.05 -23.42
C ARG A 11 14.57 5.94 -22.17
N PRO A 12 13.51 5.85 -21.32
CA PRO A 12 13.47 6.62 -20.09
C PRO A 12 14.74 6.35 -19.27
N THR A 13 15.41 7.41 -18.84
CA THR A 13 16.59 7.30 -17.98
C THR A 13 16.16 6.68 -16.63
N SER A 14 17.08 6.04 -15.91
CA SER A 14 16.80 5.42 -14.61
C SER A 14 16.11 6.37 -13.63
N ASP A 15 16.45 7.66 -13.67
CA ASP A 15 15.85 8.72 -12.86
C ASP A 15 14.37 8.98 -13.16
N SER A 16 13.96 8.91 -14.43
CA SER A 16 12.56 9.12 -14.81
C SER A 16 11.66 8.01 -14.27
N ARG A 17 12.16 6.78 -14.22
CA ARG A 17 11.41 5.63 -13.64
C ARG A 17 11.24 5.74 -12.13
N LEU A 18 12.28 6.14 -11.39
CA LEU A 18 12.18 6.35 -9.95
C LEU A 18 11.19 7.46 -9.59
N ARG A 19 11.15 8.53 -10.39
CA ARG A 19 10.12 9.59 -10.24
C ARG A 19 8.71 9.03 -10.40
N THR A 20 8.48 8.18 -11.40
CA THR A 20 7.17 7.53 -11.61
C THR A 20 6.78 6.66 -10.42
N TYR A 21 7.70 5.82 -9.90
CA TYR A 21 7.45 5.00 -8.71
C TYR A 21 7.18 5.85 -7.47
N GLY A 22 7.93 6.93 -7.29
CA GLY A 22 7.72 7.85 -6.19
C GLY A 22 6.37 8.57 -6.27
N ALA A 23 5.99 9.03 -7.46
CA ALA A 23 4.69 9.65 -7.69
C ALA A 23 3.54 8.67 -7.41
N ALA A 24 3.63 7.42 -7.88
CA ALA A 24 2.65 6.37 -7.59
C ALA A 24 2.52 6.11 -6.08
N CYS A 25 3.65 6.01 -5.37
CA CYS A 25 3.67 5.82 -3.92
C CYS A 25 3.03 7.01 -3.17
N ALA A 26 3.35 8.24 -3.54
CA ALA A 26 2.76 9.42 -2.90
C ALA A 26 1.26 9.53 -3.21
N ALA A 27 0.85 9.26 -4.45
CA ALA A 27 -0.56 9.24 -4.85
C ALA A 27 -1.36 8.19 -4.05
N SER A 28 -0.82 6.99 -3.85
CA SER A 28 -1.47 5.95 -3.04
C SER A 28 -1.72 6.43 -1.61
N GLY A 29 -0.73 7.10 -1.00
CA GLY A 29 -0.87 7.65 0.35
C GLY A 29 -1.98 8.70 0.43
N VAL A 30 -2.04 9.62 -0.52
CA VAL A 30 -3.10 10.65 -0.58
C VAL A 30 -4.48 10.02 -0.79
N LEU A 31 -4.60 9.08 -1.74
CA LEU A 31 -5.87 8.37 -1.99
C LEU A 31 -6.34 7.58 -0.78
N GLY A 32 -5.42 6.90 -0.07
CA GLY A 32 -5.75 6.18 1.16
C GLY A 32 -6.25 7.10 2.29
N VAL A 33 -5.64 8.28 2.46
CA VAL A 33 -6.13 9.29 3.40
C VAL A 33 -7.52 9.78 3.01
N ILE A 34 -7.75 10.09 1.73
CA ILE A 34 -9.07 10.53 1.24
C ILE A 34 -10.12 9.45 1.49
N ALA A 35 -9.82 8.19 1.14
CA ALA A 35 -10.73 7.06 1.38
C ALA A 35 -11.07 6.90 2.87
N GLY A 36 -10.09 7.05 3.75
CA GLY A 36 -10.30 7.01 5.19
C GLY A 36 -11.19 8.15 5.68
N LEU A 37 -10.94 9.39 5.23
CA LEU A 37 -11.78 10.54 5.59
C LEU A 37 -13.22 10.37 5.09
N VAL A 38 -13.40 9.91 3.86
CA VAL A 38 -14.72 9.59 3.31
C VAL A 38 -15.41 8.55 4.18
N THR A 39 -14.71 7.48 4.60
CA THR A 39 -15.27 6.44 5.47
C THR A 39 -15.73 6.99 6.82
N LEU A 40 -14.95 7.90 7.44
CA LEU A 40 -15.30 8.51 8.73
C LEU A 40 -16.53 9.44 8.64
N LEU A 41 -16.71 10.08 7.49
CA LEU A 41 -17.80 11.06 7.28
C LEU A 41 -19.06 10.41 6.67
N TYR A 42 -18.98 9.15 6.25
CA TYR A 42 -20.09 8.47 5.59
C TYR A 42 -21.14 8.02 6.61
N ALA A 43 -22.37 8.47 6.41
CA ALA A 43 -23.49 8.02 7.23
C ALA A 43 -23.79 6.54 6.97
N PRO A 44 -23.92 5.68 8.01
CA PRO A 44 -24.18 4.26 7.82
C PRO A 44 -25.44 4.01 6.99
N ALA A 45 -25.28 3.24 5.91
CA ALA A 45 -26.35 2.90 4.97
C ALA A 45 -26.87 1.46 5.17
N VAL A 46 -26.16 0.65 5.97
CA VAL A 46 -26.49 -0.76 6.25
C VAL A 46 -26.23 -1.09 7.72
N PRO A 47 -26.78 -2.21 8.24
CA PRO A 47 -26.54 -2.66 9.61
C PRO A 47 -25.04 -2.99 9.85
N SER A 48 -24.57 -2.85 11.09
CA SER A 48 -23.16 -3.06 11.47
C SER A 48 -22.66 -4.49 11.35
N ASN A 49 -23.56 -5.48 11.29
CA ASN A 49 -23.22 -6.88 11.04
C ASN A 49 -23.07 -7.21 9.53
N GLN A 50 -23.33 -6.27 8.63
CA GLN A 50 -23.11 -6.47 7.20
C GLN A 50 -21.66 -6.12 6.82
N TRP A 51 -21.03 -6.93 5.96
CA TRP A 51 -19.64 -6.75 5.57
C TRP A 51 -19.34 -5.38 4.97
N SER A 52 -20.26 -4.81 4.19
CA SER A 52 -20.08 -3.49 3.56
C SER A 52 -20.24 -2.31 4.53
N TYR A 53 -20.57 -2.52 5.80
CA TYR A 53 -20.75 -1.42 6.76
C TYR A 53 -19.51 -0.50 6.79
N PRO A 54 -19.68 0.82 6.70
CA PRO A 54 -20.93 1.61 6.74
C PRO A 54 -21.60 1.83 5.37
N PHE A 55 -21.01 1.34 4.30
CA PHE A 55 -21.44 1.61 2.92
C PHE A 55 -22.61 0.72 2.48
N SER A 56 -23.43 1.21 1.54
CA SER A 56 -24.27 0.32 0.76
C SER A 56 -23.42 -0.65 -0.06
N THR A 57 -23.99 -1.80 -0.47
CA THR A 57 -23.24 -2.79 -1.29
C THR A 57 -22.70 -2.17 -2.60
N ALA A 58 -23.44 -1.27 -3.23
CA ALA A 58 -22.98 -0.59 -4.44
C ALA A 58 -21.81 0.37 -4.15
N THR A 59 -21.91 1.17 -3.07
CA THR A 59 -20.84 2.06 -2.64
C THR A 59 -19.59 1.28 -2.21
N GLN A 60 -19.76 0.14 -1.55
CA GLN A 60 -18.66 -0.76 -1.18
C GLN A 60 -17.84 -1.19 -2.42
N TRP A 61 -18.49 -1.52 -3.54
CA TRP A 61 -17.78 -1.83 -4.77
C TRP A 61 -16.92 -0.68 -5.28
N VAL A 62 -17.45 0.56 -5.23
CA VAL A 62 -16.69 1.75 -5.65
C VAL A 62 -15.48 1.97 -4.74
N VAL A 63 -15.68 1.85 -3.42
CA VAL A 63 -14.61 1.99 -2.42
C VAL A 63 -13.55 0.89 -2.62
N SER A 64 -13.97 -0.36 -2.76
CA SER A 64 -13.06 -1.49 -2.99
C SER A 64 -12.22 -1.31 -4.26
N LEU A 65 -12.81 -0.87 -5.38
CA LEU A 65 -12.06 -0.58 -6.60
C LEU A 65 -11.05 0.57 -6.39
N GLY A 66 -11.44 1.60 -5.65
CA GLY A 66 -10.51 2.68 -5.26
C GLY A 66 -9.33 2.16 -4.43
N LEU A 67 -9.59 1.25 -3.48
CA LEU A 67 -8.56 0.63 -2.64
C LEU A 67 -7.67 -0.35 -3.44
N VAL A 68 -8.22 -1.08 -4.42
CA VAL A 68 -7.41 -1.87 -5.37
C VAL A 68 -6.37 -1.00 -6.06
N ILE A 69 -6.79 0.16 -6.59
CA ILE A 69 -5.87 1.12 -7.23
C ILE A 69 -4.84 1.61 -6.20
N THR A 70 -5.25 1.95 -5.00
CA THR A 70 -4.37 2.42 -3.93
C THR A 70 -3.29 1.38 -3.60
N HIS A 71 -3.66 0.11 -3.39
CA HIS A 71 -2.72 -0.97 -3.10
C HIS A 71 -1.80 -1.27 -4.27
N ALA A 72 -2.31 -1.25 -5.51
CA ALA A 72 -1.49 -1.42 -6.71
C ALA A 72 -0.44 -0.29 -6.84
N LEU A 73 -0.81 0.97 -6.61
CA LEU A 73 0.11 2.09 -6.62
C LEU A 73 1.16 1.98 -5.49
N THR A 74 0.77 1.48 -4.31
CA THR A 74 1.71 1.21 -3.21
C THR A 74 2.70 0.11 -3.59
N ALA A 75 2.23 -0.99 -4.20
CA ALA A 75 3.10 -2.05 -4.73
C ALA A 75 4.12 -1.50 -5.73
N VAL A 76 3.68 -0.63 -6.65
CA VAL A 76 4.55 0.07 -7.60
C VAL A 76 5.59 0.93 -6.87
N GLY A 77 5.20 1.64 -5.80
CA GLY A 77 6.12 2.40 -4.94
C GLY A 77 7.19 1.50 -4.31
N PHE A 78 6.83 0.35 -3.75
CA PHE A 78 7.77 -0.62 -3.17
C PHE A 78 8.67 -1.28 -4.21
N LEU A 79 8.21 -1.47 -5.46
CA LEU A 79 9.08 -1.83 -6.58
C LEU A 79 10.12 -0.73 -6.86
N GLY A 80 9.77 0.54 -6.66
CA GLY A 80 10.71 1.66 -6.70
C GLY A 80 11.78 1.54 -5.62
N VAL A 81 11.43 1.19 -4.38
CA VAL A 81 12.39 0.93 -3.29
C VAL A 81 13.33 -0.23 -3.65
N LEU A 82 12.79 -1.33 -4.21
CA LEU A 82 13.59 -2.47 -4.68
C LEU A 82 14.62 -2.04 -5.73
N ARG A 83 14.23 -1.17 -6.66
CA ARG A 83 15.13 -0.68 -7.74
C ARG A 83 16.14 0.34 -7.27
N ALA A 84 15.79 1.20 -6.32
CA ALA A 84 16.71 2.17 -5.72
C ALA A 84 17.78 1.51 -4.83
N ARG A 85 17.56 0.27 -4.38
CA ARG A 85 18.48 -0.53 -3.54
C ARG A 85 19.07 0.21 -2.32
N PRO A 86 18.26 0.92 -1.52
CA PRO A 86 18.78 1.60 -0.33
C PRO A 86 19.31 0.65 0.73
N TYR A 87 19.02 -0.65 0.61
CA TYR A 87 19.48 -1.74 1.46
C TYR A 87 20.84 -2.31 1.01
N GLY A 88 21.44 -1.81 -0.09
CA GLY A 88 22.73 -2.31 -0.62
C GLY A 88 22.67 -3.76 -1.09
N GLU A 89 23.62 -4.57 -0.65
CA GLU A 89 23.75 -5.98 -1.02
C GLU A 89 23.00 -6.95 -0.09
N HIS A 90 22.18 -6.44 0.86
CA HIS A 90 21.44 -7.27 1.81
C HIS A 90 20.29 -8.04 1.13
N ARG A 91 20.56 -9.28 0.73
CA ARG A 91 19.59 -10.16 0.05
C ARG A 91 18.31 -10.39 0.84
N ALA A 92 18.41 -10.48 2.17
CA ALA A 92 17.26 -10.65 3.05
C ALA A 92 16.29 -9.44 2.93
N ALA A 93 16.80 -8.21 2.92
CA ALA A 93 15.97 -7.02 2.76
C ALA A 93 15.29 -6.98 1.38
N ALA A 94 16.01 -7.38 0.32
CA ALA A 94 15.43 -7.50 -1.01
C ALA A 94 14.30 -8.55 -1.07
N ALA A 95 14.49 -9.71 -0.41
CA ALA A 95 13.46 -10.75 -0.32
C ALA A 95 12.23 -10.25 0.45
N MET A 96 12.44 -9.58 1.57
CA MET A 96 11.34 -9.04 2.40
C MET A 96 10.56 -7.91 1.69
N LEU A 97 11.23 -7.07 0.91
CA LEU A 97 10.52 -6.10 0.04
C LEU A 97 9.68 -6.78 -1.03
N ARG A 98 10.15 -7.88 -1.63
CA ARG A 98 9.35 -8.67 -2.58
C ARG A 98 8.13 -9.28 -1.90
N ILE A 99 8.27 -9.77 -0.67
CA ILE A 99 7.16 -10.26 0.15
C ILE A 99 6.16 -9.12 0.41
N ALA A 100 6.63 -7.91 0.75
CA ALA A 100 5.75 -6.76 0.91
C ALA A 100 4.99 -6.41 -0.39
N VAL A 101 5.67 -6.41 -1.53
CA VAL A 101 5.03 -6.19 -2.85
C VAL A 101 3.96 -7.24 -3.13
N ALA A 102 4.25 -8.53 -2.85
CA ALA A 102 3.28 -9.60 -2.99
C ALA A 102 2.09 -9.42 -2.02
N GLY A 103 2.36 -8.96 -0.79
CA GLY A 103 1.33 -8.60 0.18
C GLY A 103 0.39 -7.49 -0.33
N PHE A 104 0.92 -6.42 -0.93
CA PHE A 104 0.09 -5.37 -1.54
C PHE A 104 -0.73 -5.89 -2.73
N ALA A 105 -0.17 -6.77 -3.56
CA ALA A 105 -0.93 -7.41 -4.63
C ALA A 105 -2.07 -8.29 -4.07
N LEU A 106 -1.80 -9.02 -2.99
CA LEU A 106 -2.81 -9.83 -2.30
C LEU A 106 -3.88 -8.94 -1.62
N LEU A 107 -3.52 -7.77 -1.07
CA LEU A 107 -4.49 -6.78 -0.58
C LEU A 107 -5.41 -6.30 -1.71
N SER A 108 -4.88 -6.05 -2.91
CA SER A 108 -5.71 -5.68 -4.06
C SER A 108 -6.74 -6.78 -4.40
N ILE A 109 -6.33 -8.06 -4.33
CA ILE A 109 -7.25 -9.19 -4.53
C ILE A 109 -8.28 -9.26 -3.39
N ALA A 110 -7.85 -9.07 -2.14
CA ALA A 110 -8.75 -9.06 -0.99
C ALA A 110 -9.83 -7.97 -1.09
N GLU A 111 -9.47 -6.79 -1.62
CA GLU A 111 -10.44 -5.72 -1.88
C GLU A 111 -11.49 -6.11 -2.93
N LEU A 112 -11.10 -6.76 -4.02
CA LEU A 112 -12.06 -7.26 -5.00
C LEU A 112 -13.01 -8.28 -4.39
N LEU A 113 -12.48 -9.21 -3.58
CA LEU A 113 -13.29 -10.21 -2.87
C LEU A 113 -14.21 -9.52 -1.85
N SER A 114 -13.73 -8.49 -1.15
CA SER A 114 -14.51 -7.67 -0.22
C SER A 114 -15.71 -7.01 -0.91
N GLY A 115 -15.52 -6.44 -2.09
CA GLY A 115 -16.61 -5.92 -2.90
C GLY A 115 -17.67 -6.99 -3.23
N ALA A 116 -17.21 -8.19 -3.61
CA ALA A 116 -18.10 -9.29 -4.02
C ALA A 116 -18.97 -9.84 -2.88
N ILE A 117 -18.51 -9.75 -1.63
CA ILE A 117 -19.24 -10.24 -0.45
C ILE A 117 -19.96 -9.14 0.33
N GLY A 118 -20.04 -7.91 -0.18
CA GLY A 118 -20.55 -6.74 0.53
C GLY A 118 -21.94 -6.93 1.18
N ALA A 119 -22.82 -7.73 0.59
CA ALA A 119 -24.15 -8.03 1.11
C ALA A 119 -24.16 -9.16 2.16
N ARG A 120 -23.02 -9.78 2.46
CA ARG A 120 -22.93 -10.90 3.41
C ARG A 120 -22.81 -10.41 4.84
N ASP A 121 -23.23 -11.26 5.79
CA ASP A 121 -22.97 -11.07 7.21
C ASP A 121 -21.48 -11.23 7.51
N VAL A 122 -20.96 -10.46 8.48
CA VAL A 122 -19.55 -10.50 8.90
C VAL A 122 -19.14 -11.86 9.47
N ASP A 123 -20.08 -12.65 10.02
CA ASP A 123 -19.83 -13.98 10.59
C ASP A 123 -20.01 -15.10 9.54
N SER A 124 -20.29 -14.75 8.29
CA SER A 124 -20.45 -15.74 7.22
C SER A 124 -19.13 -16.40 6.82
N VAL A 125 -19.19 -17.63 6.32
CA VAL A 125 -18.01 -18.36 5.83
C VAL A 125 -17.23 -17.57 4.76
N PRO A 126 -17.88 -16.94 3.74
CA PRO A 126 -17.16 -16.09 2.79
C PRO A 126 -16.44 -14.92 3.46
N ALA A 127 -17.05 -14.25 4.45
CA ALA A 127 -16.43 -13.16 5.19
C ALA A 127 -15.18 -13.62 5.96
N THR A 128 -15.23 -14.78 6.60
CA THR A 128 -14.07 -15.39 7.28
C THR A 128 -12.91 -15.64 6.31
N TRP A 129 -13.18 -16.18 5.13
CA TRP A 129 -12.14 -16.39 4.10
C TRP A 129 -11.52 -15.08 3.61
N VAL A 130 -12.34 -14.09 3.30
CA VAL A 130 -11.86 -12.76 2.86
C VAL A 130 -11.04 -12.10 3.97
N GLY A 131 -11.51 -12.16 5.22
CA GLY A 131 -10.78 -11.68 6.39
C GLY A 131 -9.42 -12.36 6.56
N THR A 132 -9.35 -13.70 6.32
CA THR A 132 -8.09 -14.45 6.34
C THR A 132 -7.12 -13.97 5.27
N VAL A 133 -7.60 -13.71 4.04
CA VAL A 133 -6.76 -13.17 2.95
C VAL A 133 -6.22 -11.79 3.33
N PHE A 134 -7.04 -10.91 3.89
CA PHE A 134 -6.59 -9.61 4.42
C PHE A 134 -5.54 -9.79 5.52
N GLY A 135 -5.75 -10.72 6.45
CA GLY A 135 -4.80 -11.00 7.54
C GLY A 135 -3.42 -11.44 7.02
N VAL A 136 -3.39 -12.41 6.10
CA VAL A 136 -2.14 -12.89 5.48
C VAL A 136 -1.45 -11.76 4.73
N ALA A 137 -2.18 -11.02 3.90
CA ALA A 137 -1.63 -9.90 3.13
C ALA A 137 -1.06 -8.81 4.04
N SER A 138 -1.76 -8.48 5.14
CA SER A 138 -1.31 -7.50 6.13
C SER A 138 -0.03 -7.95 6.83
N LEU A 139 0.09 -9.22 7.20
CA LEU A 139 1.32 -9.77 7.78
C LEU A 139 2.49 -9.74 6.80
N MET A 140 2.27 -10.07 5.54
CA MET A 140 3.30 -9.98 4.50
C MET A 140 3.80 -8.54 4.33
N THR A 141 2.91 -7.55 4.28
CA THR A 141 3.29 -6.12 4.18
C THR A 141 3.98 -5.63 5.44
N ALA A 142 3.49 -6.02 6.62
CA ALA A 142 4.06 -5.64 7.91
C ALA A 142 5.49 -6.17 8.08
N LEU A 143 5.67 -7.49 7.98
CA LEU A 143 6.97 -8.13 8.16
C LEU A 143 7.96 -7.70 7.08
N GLY A 144 7.49 -7.60 5.82
CA GLY A 144 8.29 -7.10 4.71
C GLY A 144 8.78 -5.67 4.94
N GLY A 145 7.89 -4.78 5.37
CA GLY A 145 8.22 -3.38 5.70
C GLY A 145 9.14 -3.25 6.91
N LEU A 146 8.88 -4.01 7.99
CA LEU A 146 9.70 -3.98 9.21
C LEU A 146 11.13 -4.43 8.95
N VAL A 147 11.31 -5.63 8.41
CA VAL A 147 12.65 -6.20 8.22
C VAL A 147 13.45 -5.41 7.19
N ALA A 148 12.86 -5.12 6.03
CA ALA A 148 13.54 -4.34 5.01
C ALA A 148 13.81 -2.91 5.49
N GLY A 149 12.84 -2.27 6.15
CA GLY A 149 12.97 -0.93 6.70
C GLY A 149 14.08 -0.83 7.75
N ALA A 150 14.19 -1.82 8.66
CA ALA A 150 15.26 -1.86 9.65
C ALA A 150 16.65 -1.94 8.99
N VAL A 151 16.81 -2.72 7.92
CA VAL A 151 18.06 -2.79 7.16
C VAL A 151 18.32 -1.46 6.45
N ILE A 152 17.33 -0.86 5.79
CA ILE A 152 17.46 0.43 5.09
C ILE A 152 17.94 1.52 6.05
N VAL A 153 17.36 1.61 7.23
CA VAL A 153 17.77 2.58 8.25
C VAL A 153 19.23 2.35 8.69
N ARG A 154 19.63 1.10 8.90
CA ARG A 154 20.99 0.74 9.33
C ARG A 154 22.05 0.96 8.27
N THR A 155 21.72 0.88 6.99
CA THR A 155 22.69 1.07 5.90
C THR A 155 23.07 2.53 5.68
N HIS A 156 22.26 3.48 6.18
CA HIS A 156 22.43 4.93 6.00
C HIS A 156 22.60 5.38 4.52
N ARG A 157 22.21 4.54 3.54
CA ARG A 157 22.28 4.89 2.11
C ARG A 157 21.21 5.88 1.71
N TRP A 158 20.06 5.86 2.38
CA TRP A 158 19.06 6.89 2.32
C TRP A 158 19.16 7.77 3.56
N THR A 159 19.10 9.08 3.34
CA THR A 159 19.08 10.09 4.40
C THR A 159 17.66 10.68 4.55
N GLY A 160 17.37 11.23 5.73
CA GLY A 160 16.10 11.89 6.00
C GLY A 160 14.91 10.93 6.25
N THR A 161 13.69 11.48 6.14
CA THR A 161 12.45 10.80 6.55
C THR A 161 12.15 9.54 5.76
N GLY A 162 12.50 9.48 4.47
CA GLY A 162 12.18 8.35 3.60
C GLY A 162 12.81 7.03 4.04
N ALA A 163 14.01 7.06 4.64
CA ALA A 163 14.66 5.88 5.19
C ALA A 163 13.80 5.21 6.27
N TRP A 164 13.12 6.01 7.09
CA TRP A 164 12.25 5.55 8.18
C TRP A 164 10.86 5.12 7.72
N MET A 165 10.38 5.60 6.56
CA MET A 165 8.99 5.37 6.14
C MET A 165 8.70 3.91 5.77
N VAL A 166 9.67 3.17 5.25
CA VAL A 166 9.51 1.73 5.00
C VAL A 166 9.35 0.99 6.33
N LEU A 167 10.17 1.31 7.32
CA LEU A 167 10.07 0.75 8.67
C LEU A 167 8.75 1.16 9.34
N ALA A 168 8.41 2.45 9.28
CA ALA A 168 7.18 2.99 9.86
C ALA A 168 5.93 2.35 9.25
N SER A 169 5.88 2.13 7.93
CA SER A 169 4.74 1.48 7.28
C SER A 169 4.52 0.06 7.80
N GLY A 170 5.60 -0.72 7.99
CA GLY A 170 5.51 -2.05 8.58
C GLY A 170 5.09 -2.03 10.05
N ALA A 171 5.64 -1.09 10.83
CA ALA A 171 5.31 -0.93 12.25
C ALA A 171 3.84 -0.50 12.46
N VAL A 172 3.35 0.49 11.72
CA VAL A 172 1.97 0.94 11.78
C VAL A 172 1.01 -0.18 11.37
N MET A 173 1.34 -0.93 10.31
CA MET A 173 0.55 -2.08 9.90
C MET A 173 0.44 -3.12 11.02
N LEU A 174 1.55 -3.49 11.67
CA LEU A 174 1.55 -4.52 12.71
C LEU A 174 0.91 -4.04 14.01
N VAL A 175 1.23 -2.82 14.47
CA VAL A 175 0.90 -2.34 15.81
C VAL A 175 -0.45 -1.62 15.86
N LEU A 176 -0.88 -1.00 14.77
CA LEU A 176 -2.14 -0.25 14.73
C LEU A 176 -3.18 -0.91 13.83
N VAL A 177 -2.86 -1.17 12.55
CA VAL A 177 -3.86 -1.65 11.59
C VAL A 177 -4.32 -3.07 11.92
N THR A 178 -3.40 -3.98 12.27
CA THR A 178 -3.77 -5.37 12.59
C THR A 178 -4.68 -5.45 13.83
N PRO A 179 -4.37 -4.84 14.99
CA PRO A 179 -5.29 -4.82 16.13
C PRO A 179 -6.60 -4.10 15.84
N ALA A 180 -6.56 -3.00 15.06
CA ALA A 180 -7.76 -2.26 14.72
C ALA A 180 -8.74 -3.08 13.88
N ASN A 181 -8.23 -3.91 12.94
CA ASN A 181 -9.05 -4.83 12.15
C ASN A 181 -9.71 -5.91 13.02
N VAL A 182 -8.99 -6.42 14.03
CA VAL A 182 -9.52 -7.45 14.95
C VAL A 182 -10.55 -6.85 15.92
N SER A 183 -10.42 -5.56 16.27
CA SER A 183 -11.31 -4.91 17.25
C SER A 183 -12.75 -4.74 16.79
N GLY A 184 -13.04 -4.83 15.50
CA GLY A 184 -14.34 -4.52 14.92
C GLY A 184 -14.75 -3.04 14.99
N ASN A 185 -13.91 -2.17 15.57
CA ASN A 185 -14.21 -0.74 15.70
C ASN A 185 -13.88 0.01 14.41
N LEU A 186 -14.91 0.50 13.71
CA LEU A 186 -14.76 1.20 12.45
C LEU A 186 -13.87 2.44 12.54
N VAL A 187 -14.05 3.26 13.59
CA VAL A 187 -13.29 4.51 13.74
C VAL A 187 -11.80 4.20 13.97
N PHE A 188 -11.51 3.27 14.89
CA PHE A 188 -10.13 2.85 15.17
C PHE A 188 -9.45 2.28 13.93
N ARG A 189 -10.14 1.38 13.20
CA ARG A 189 -9.64 0.81 11.95
C ARG A 189 -9.35 1.90 10.91
N THR A 190 -10.27 2.82 10.71
CA THR A 190 -10.13 3.86 9.70
C THR A 190 -9.01 4.85 10.05
N VAL A 191 -8.88 5.25 11.31
CA VAL A 191 -7.78 6.11 11.76
C VAL A 191 -6.42 5.41 11.59
N ALA A 192 -6.33 4.12 11.95
CA ALA A 192 -5.11 3.33 11.74
C ALA A 192 -4.71 3.26 10.26
N LEU A 193 -5.68 3.06 9.35
CA LEU A 193 -5.45 3.06 7.90
C LEU A 193 -5.03 4.42 7.36
N ILE A 194 -5.59 5.53 7.87
CA ILE A 194 -5.15 6.88 7.53
C ILE A 194 -3.68 7.09 7.93
N LEU A 195 -3.31 6.73 9.15
CA LEU A 195 -1.94 6.86 9.65
C LEU A 195 -0.96 6.00 8.83
N TRP A 196 -1.37 4.79 8.47
CA TRP A 196 -0.59 3.93 7.58
C TRP A 196 -0.40 4.55 6.20
N SER A 197 -1.46 5.07 5.60
CA SER A 197 -1.42 5.73 4.28
C SER A 197 -0.52 6.95 4.27
N LEU A 198 -0.49 7.72 5.37
CA LEU A 198 0.40 8.88 5.51
C LEU A 198 1.89 8.52 5.37
N THR A 199 2.30 7.29 5.69
CA THR A 199 3.71 6.87 5.55
C THR A 199 4.16 6.83 4.09
N PHE A 200 3.26 6.64 3.13
CA PHE A 200 3.60 6.52 1.71
C PHE A 200 3.87 7.86 1.04
N VAL A 201 3.35 8.98 1.57
CA VAL A 201 3.59 10.31 1.00
C VAL A 201 5.08 10.72 1.10
N PRO A 202 5.72 10.71 2.28
CA PRO A 202 7.14 11.04 2.38
C PRO A 202 8.03 9.98 1.74
N LEU A 203 7.64 8.69 1.75
CA LEU A 203 8.35 7.63 1.01
C LEU A 203 8.38 7.95 -0.49
N GLY A 204 7.24 8.28 -1.07
CA GLY A 204 7.12 8.65 -2.47
C GLY A 204 7.96 9.88 -2.83
N ARG A 205 7.95 10.91 -1.98
CA ARG A 205 8.80 12.11 -2.15
C ARG A 205 10.29 11.77 -2.14
N THR A 206 10.71 10.83 -1.29
CA THR A 206 12.11 10.39 -1.24
C THR A 206 12.49 9.67 -2.53
N LEU A 207 11.65 8.77 -3.03
CA LEU A 207 11.87 8.07 -4.30
C LEU A 207 11.98 9.04 -5.50
N THR A 208 11.13 10.09 -5.54
CA THR A 208 11.19 11.07 -6.64
C THR A 208 12.48 11.90 -6.64
N ARG A 209 13.14 12.03 -5.50
CA ARG A 209 14.38 12.79 -5.34
C ARG A 209 15.63 11.91 -5.38
N SER A 210 15.47 10.59 -5.34
CA SER A 210 16.59 9.65 -5.37
C SER A 210 17.20 9.62 -6.77
N THR A 211 18.52 9.78 -6.83
CA THR A 211 19.33 9.49 -8.00
C THR A 211 19.89 8.08 -7.85
N VAL A 212 19.98 7.34 -8.94
CA VAL A 212 20.68 6.05 -8.95
C VAL A 212 22.15 6.38 -8.98
N GLY A 213 22.84 6.21 -7.85
CA GLY A 213 24.29 6.29 -7.76
C GLY A 213 24.95 5.03 -8.29
#